data_8bc7e23b23660a954cc4251a1c948c19
#
_entry.id   8bc7e23b23660a954cc4251a1c948c19
#
_cell.length_a   1.000
_cell.length_b   1.000
_cell.length_c   1.000
_cell.angle_alpha   90.00
_cell.angle_beta   90.00
_cell.angle_gamma   90.00
#
_symmetry.space_group_name_H-M   'P 1'
#
loop_
_entity.id
_entity.type
_entity.pdbx_description
1 polymer ?
#
loop_
_entity_poly.entity_id
_entity_poly.type
_entity_poly.pdbx_seq_one_letter_code
_entity_poly.pdbx_strand_id
1 'polypeptide(L)'
;MRMYDLITKKKHGEVLTDAEITYMIDGYVKGDIPDYQMSAMLMAIWFQGMTDHEITELTKVMAKSGDMIDLSAIAGKKVDKHSTGGVGDKTTLICAPIVAACGGKVAKMSGRGLGHTGGTVDKLESIPGYQTALSREKFFDTVNKCGVSVIGQSGNLAPADKKLYALRDVTATIDCIPLIASSIMSKKLAAGSDCILLDVKTGSGAFMKTLDDSIKLAQTMVAIGELAGRRTVALITDMDTPLGYGIGNSIEVMESMDVLKGKGPADLREVSLQLAANMLYLVGKGTPEECRAMAEQSIADGSALETFCTMVRSQGGDDSVLRDYTKFQQAPYRAEIKAERSGFITKMNAEEIGETSVVLGAGRETKESAIDFSAGLILHKKYGDEVKEGDTLVTLYTSKESSLADAEKMYRDAIAIGDVQPAKEPLVYARVEKDKVEKY
;
A
#
# COMPACT_ATOMS: atom_id res chain seq x y z
N MET A 1 -23.86 8.42 29.91
CA MET A 1 -23.90 8.35 28.44
C MET A 1 -24.36 6.96 28.06
N ARG A 2 -25.26 6.80 27.11
CA ARG A 2 -25.71 5.47 26.61
C ARG A 2 -25.49 5.39 25.12
N MET A 3 -25.01 4.25 24.64
CA MET A 3 -24.75 4.06 23.18
C MET A 3 -26.00 4.23 22.33
N TYR A 4 -27.19 3.85 22.86
CA TYR A 4 -28.49 4.07 22.20
C TYR A 4 -28.73 5.54 21.83
N ASP A 5 -28.41 6.47 22.75
CA ASP A 5 -28.63 7.91 22.55
C ASP A 5 -27.71 8.45 21.44
N LEU A 6 -26.44 7.97 21.42
CA LEU A 6 -25.45 8.33 20.41
C LEU A 6 -25.85 7.83 19.01
N ILE A 7 -26.33 6.58 18.92
CA ILE A 7 -26.83 6.01 17.66
C ILE A 7 -28.02 6.83 17.17
N THR A 8 -28.97 7.18 18.07
CA THR A 8 -30.13 7.99 17.70
C THR A 8 -29.72 9.37 17.20
N LYS A 9 -28.77 10.01 17.90
CA LYS A 9 -28.20 11.30 17.52
C LYS A 9 -27.60 11.23 16.11
N LYS A 10 -26.69 10.26 15.86
CA LYS A 10 -26.02 10.10 14.57
C LYS A 10 -26.99 9.72 13.45
N LYS A 11 -27.96 8.85 13.72
CA LYS A 11 -29.01 8.46 12.77
C LYS A 11 -29.80 9.67 12.24
N HIS A 12 -29.96 10.73 13.03
CA HIS A 12 -30.63 11.97 12.64
C HIS A 12 -29.68 13.02 12.03
N GLY A 13 -28.42 12.68 11.77
CA GLY A 13 -27.44 13.55 11.13
C GLY A 13 -26.78 14.57 12.08
N GLU A 14 -26.96 14.40 13.39
CA GLU A 14 -26.34 15.29 14.37
C GLU A 14 -24.84 14.96 14.55
N VAL A 15 -24.05 15.98 14.91
CA VAL A 15 -22.60 15.88 15.10
C VAL A 15 -22.31 15.32 16.50
N LEU A 16 -21.44 14.29 16.56
CA LEU A 16 -20.95 13.74 17.82
C LEU A 16 -19.85 14.64 18.43
N THR A 17 -19.89 14.82 19.73
CA THR A 17 -18.84 15.51 20.47
C THR A 17 -17.62 14.62 20.70
N ASP A 18 -16.46 15.20 21.02
CA ASP A 18 -15.21 14.48 21.33
C ASP A 18 -15.40 13.48 22.48
N ALA A 19 -16.17 13.87 23.51
CA ALA A 19 -16.49 13.00 24.65
C ALA A 19 -17.36 11.80 24.24
N GLU A 20 -18.29 11.99 23.32
CA GLU A 20 -19.15 10.93 22.78
C GLU A 20 -18.35 9.94 21.92
N ILE A 21 -17.45 10.45 21.08
CA ILE A 21 -16.54 9.63 20.26
C ILE A 21 -15.59 8.82 21.17
N THR A 22 -15.00 9.45 22.17
CA THR A 22 -14.14 8.78 23.15
C THR A 22 -14.89 7.68 23.88
N TYR A 23 -16.08 7.98 24.42
CA TYR A 23 -16.92 6.98 25.10
C TYR A 23 -17.25 5.78 24.21
N MET A 24 -17.60 6.04 22.96
CA MET A 24 -17.94 5.01 21.98
C MET A 24 -16.76 4.06 21.72
N ILE A 25 -15.58 4.60 21.43
CA ILE A 25 -14.41 3.79 21.07
C ILE A 25 -13.83 3.08 22.30
N ASP A 26 -13.67 3.77 23.42
CA ASP A 26 -13.14 3.17 24.64
C ASP A 26 -14.06 2.06 25.17
N GLY A 27 -15.38 2.31 25.18
CA GLY A 27 -16.36 1.33 25.60
C GLY A 27 -16.40 0.10 24.67
N TYR A 28 -16.23 0.32 23.37
CA TYR A 28 -16.17 -0.78 22.42
C TYR A 28 -14.89 -1.62 22.56
N VAL A 29 -13.74 -0.98 22.75
CA VAL A 29 -12.46 -1.69 22.98
C VAL A 29 -12.51 -2.52 24.26
N LYS A 30 -13.07 -1.96 25.36
CA LYS A 30 -13.22 -2.65 26.64
C LYS A 30 -14.26 -3.77 26.63
N GLY A 31 -15.16 -3.78 25.63
CA GLY A 31 -16.26 -4.75 25.55
C GLY A 31 -17.54 -4.33 26.29
N ASP A 32 -17.60 -3.09 26.79
CA ASP A 32 -18.80 -2.52 27.43
C ASP A 32 -19.91 -2.20 26.41
N ILE A 33 -19.53 -1.94 25.15
CA ILE A 33 -20.45 -1.72 24.03
C ILE A 33 -20.42 -2.96 23.15
N PRO A 34 -21.57 -3.65 22.97
CA PRO A 34 -21.63 -4.86 22.16
C PRO A 34 -21.62 -4.58 20.66
N ASP A 35 -21.26 -5.59 19.87
CA ASP A 35 -21.12 -5.50 18.41
C ASP A 35 -22.38 -5.02 17.71
N TYR A 36 -23.58 -5.43 18.16
CA TYR A 36 -24.83 -5.00 17.53
C TYR A 36 -25.10 -3.49 17.67
N GLN A 37 -24.67 -2.86 18.77
CA GLN A 37 -24.77 -1.41 18.95
C GLN A 37 -23.72 -0.68 18.10
N MET A 38 -22.49 -1.21 18.06
CA MET A 38 -21.46 -0.65 17.22
C MET A 38 -21.82 -0.79 15.72
N SER A 39 -22.37 -1.92 15.29
CA SER A 39 -22.85 -2.12 13.90
C SER A 39 -23.91 -1.09 13.51
N ALA A 40 -24.87 -0.81 14.42
CA ALA A 40 -25.89 0.22 14.19
C ALA A 40 -25.27 1.62 14.04
N MET A 41 -24.26 1.95 14.86
CA MET A 41 -23.53 3.22 14.75
C MET A 41 -22.73 3.31 13.45
N LEU A 42 -22.01 2.26 13.05
CA LEU A 42 -21.26 2.23 11.80
C LEU A 42 -22.17 2.42 10.58
N MET A 43 -23.36 1.83 10.59
CA MET A 43 -24.36 2.03 9.54
C MET A 43 -24.94 3.45 9.58
N ALA A 44 -25.17 4.02 10.77
CA ALA A 44 -25.60 5.43 10.88
C ALA A 44 -24.55 6.39 10.32
N ILE A 45 -23.25 6.12 10.59
CA ILE A 45 -22.14 6.88 10.02
C ILE A 45 -22.08 6.70 8.49
N TRP A 46 -22.33 5.49 7.98
CA TRP A 46 -22.34 5.23 6.54
C TRP A 46 -23.36 6.09 5.80
N PHE A 47 -24.57 6.23 6.34
CA PHE A 47 -25.65 7.02 5.74
C PHE A 47 -25.50 8.54 5.96
N GLN A 48 -25.04 8.96 7.13
CA GLN A 48 -25.03 10.38 7.52
C GLN A 48 -23.66 11.05 7.33
N GLY A 49 -22.61 10.26 7.16
CA GLY A 49 -21.23 10.77 7.14
C GLY A 49 -20.78 11.28 8.50
N MET A 50 -19.62 11.91 8.49
CA MET A 50 -19.00 12.59 9.64
C MET A 50 -18.36 13.89 9.14
N THR A 51 -18.29 14.90 10.01
CA THR A 51 -17.48 16.10 9.76
C THR A 51 -15.98 15.79 9.85
N ASP A 52 -15.12 16.62 9.26
CA ASP A 52 -13.66 16.45 9.34
C ASP A 52 -13.17 16.43 10.78
N HIS A 53 -13.81 17.22 11.68
CA HIS A 53 -13.50 17.20 13.11
C HIS A 53 -13.86 15.85 13.75
N GLU A 54 -15.09 15.35 13.53
CA GLU A 54 -15.50 14.03 14.05
C GLU A 54 -14.56 12.91 13.56
N ILE A 55 -14.21 12.91 12.26
CA ILE A 55 -13.33 11.88 11.69
C ILE A 55 -11.93 11.98 12.32
N THR A 56 -11.43 13.19 12.54
CA THR A 56 -10.12 13.43 13.16
C THR A 56 -10.11 12.96 14.60
N GLU A 57 -11.12 13.27 15.39
CA GLU A 57 -11.20 12.83 16.80
C GLU A 57 -11.39 11.31 16.90
N LEU A 58 -12.23 10.70 16.03
CA LEU A 58 -12.35 9.26 15.92
C LEU A 58 -10.97 8.62 15.64
N THR A 59 -10.24 9.17 14.67
CA THR A 59 -8.91 8.69 14.29
C THR A 59 -7.91 8.79 15.45
N LYS A 60 -7.89 9.91 16.18
CA LYS A 60 -7.01 10.11 17.33
C LYS A 60 -7.31 9.15 18.48
N VAL A 61 -8.59 8.94 18.80
CA VAL A 61 -8.99 7.99 19.84
C VAL A 61 -8.64 6.56 19.44
N MET A 62 -8.88 6.18 18.19
CA MET A 62 -8.47 4.87 17.67
C MET A 62 -6.95 4.68 17.72
N ALA A 63 -6.15 5.70 17.36
CA ALA A 63 -4.69 5.65 17.45
C ALA A 63 -4.21 5.45 18.90
N LYS A 64 -4.81 6.19 19.84
CA LYS A 64 -4.47 6.13 21.28
C LYS A 64 -4.99 4.89 21.99
N SER A 65 -5.80 4.06 21.36
CA SER A 65 -6.32 2.83 21.96
C SER A 65 -5.24 1.77 22.24
N GLY A 66 -4.05 1.93 21.67
CA GLY A 66 -2.89 1.05 21.84
C GLY A 66 -1.58 1.83 21.92
N ASP A 67 -0.52 1.21 21.41
CA ASP A 67 0.82 1.80 21.46
C ASP A 67 0.95 3.02 20.54
N MET A 68 1.44 4.11 21.09
CA MET A 68 1.89 5.29 20.37
C MET A 68 3.42 5.27 20.30
N ILE A 69 3.95 5.16 19.08
CA ILE A 69 5.40 5.02 18.88
C ILE A 69 6.06 6.40 18.94
N ASP A 70 6.95 6.57 19.89
CA ASP A 70 7.82 7.75 19.98
C ASP A 70 9.09 7.50 19.15
N LEU A 71 9.23 8.25 18.04
CA LEU A 71 10.38 8.21 17.14
C LEU A 71 11.43 9.29 17.45
N SER A 72 11.38 9.95 18.59
CA SER A 72 12.30 11.06 18.97
C SER A 72 13.77 10.63 19.02
N ALA A 73 14.06 9.34 19.29
CA ALA A 73 15.40 8.76 19.26
C ALA A 73 15.99 8.65 17.84
N ILE A 74 15.19 8.86 16.78
CA ILE A 74 15.65 8.93 15.40
C ILE A 74 15.87 10.39 15.04
N ALA A 75 17.13 10.74 14.72
CA ALA A 75 17.50 12.11 14.36
C ALA A 75 16.89 12.52 13.01
N GLY A 76 16.43 13.77 12.91
CA GLY A 76 15.84 14.35 11.71
C GLY A 76 14.34 14.09 11.57
N LYS A 77 13.73 14.68 10.53
CA LYS A 77 12.30 14.49 10.22
C LYS A 77 12.06 13.12 9.61
N LYS A 78 11.04 12.43 10.12
CA LYS A 78 10.57 11.12 9.66
C LYS A 78 9.37 11.29 8.76
N VAL A 79 9.36 10.60 7.62
CA VAL A 79 8.23 10.52 6.70
C VAL A 79 7.81 9.06 6.51
N ASP A 80 6.52 8.81 6.59
CA ASP A 80 5.94 7.52 6.22
C ASP A 80 5.20 7.62 4.88
N LYS A 81 5.19 6.54 4.13
CA LYS A 81 4.38 6.37 2.90
C LYS A 81 3.35 5.29 3.15
N HIS A 82 2.09 5.61 2.90
CA HIS A 82 1.01 4.62 2.92
C HIS A 82 0.40 4.47 1.53
N SER A 83 0.20 3.24 1.09
CA SER A 83 -0.62 2.93 -0.09
C SER A 83 -1.96 2.36 0.36
N THR A 84 -3.04 2.72 -0.34
CA THR A 84 -4.35 2.11 -0.11
C THR A 84 -4.43 0.66 -0.61
N GLY A 85 -3.37 0.17 -1.25
CA GLY A 85 -3.26 -1.20 -1.75
C GLY A 85 -3.52 -1.29 -3.25
N GLY A 86 -2.82 -2.23 -3.89
CA GLY A 86 -2.95 -2.47 -5.31
C GLY A 86 -2.12 -3.68 -5.76
N VAL A 87 -2.25 -4.02 -7.03
CA VAL A 87 -1.58 -5.17 -7.66
C VAL A 87 -0.24 -4.73 -8.22
N GLY A 88 0.82 -5.44 -7.85
CA GLY A 88 2.19 -5.06 -8.21
C GLY A 88 2.67 -3.79 -7.49
N ASP A 89 1.99 -3.33 -6.43
CA ASP A 89 2.42 -2.16 -5.66
C ASP A 89 3.62 -2.48 -4.76
N LYS A 90 4.80 -2.36 -5.34
CA LYS A 90 6.10 -2.51 -4.70
C LYS A 90 6.81 -1.17 -4.46
N THR A 91 6.12 -0.06 -4.65
CA THR A 91 6.69 1.30 -4.61
C THR A 91 7.44 1.61 -3.32
N THR A 92 7.02 1.03 -2.18
CA THR A 92 7.74 1.21 -0.90
C THR A 92 9.19 0.70 -0.97
N LEU A 93 9.45 -0.41 -1.68
CA LEU A 93 10.79 -1.00 -1.81
C LEU A 93 11.73 -0.11 -2.64
N ILE A 94 11.16 0.82 -3.39
CA ILE A 94 11.88 1.74 -4.28
C ILE A 94 11.96 3.14 -3.65
N CYS A 95 10.82 3.73 -3.27
CA CYS A 95 10.79 5.12 -2.77
C CYS A 95 11.46 5.27 -1.39
N ALA A 96 11.33 4.28 -0.49
CA ALA A 96 11.91 4.39 0.84
C ALA A 96 13.46 4.43 0.84
N PRO A 97 14.19 3.56 0.12
CA PRO A 97 15.63 3.68 0.02
C PRO A 97 16.10 4.92 -0.75
N ILE A 98 15.36 5.39 -1.77
CA ILE A 98 15.63 6.67 -2.45
C ILE A 98 15.59 7.82 -1.44
N VAL A 99 14.51 7.92 -0.67
CA VAL A 99 14.34 8.97 0.35
C VAL A 99 15.46 8.90 1.39
N ALA A 100 15.83 7.72 1.82
CA ALA A 100 16.91 7.52 2.80
C ALA A 100 18.30 7.88 2.23
N ALA A 101 18.59 7.51 0.98
CA ALA A 101 19.82 7.89 0.27
C ALA A 101 19.95 9.42 0.14
N CYS A 102 18.82 10.12 -0.05
CA CYS A 102 18.76 11.58 -0.08
C CYS A 102 18.72 12.23 1.33
N GLY A 103 18.99 11.48 2.39
CA GLY A 103 19.08 11.97 3.76
C GLY A 103 17.73 12.21 4.46
N GLY A 104 16.64 11.65 3.96
CA GLY A 104 15.37 11.52 4.68
C GLY A 104 15.40 10.36 5.69
N LYS A 105 14.38 10.24 6.53
CA LYS A 105 14.24 9.14 7.49
C LYS A 105 12.91 8.44 7.32
N VAL A 106 12.94 7.13 7.08
CA VAL A 106 11.76 6.29 6.86
C VAL A 106 11.72 5.17 7.91
N ALA A 107 10.97 5.40 8.97
CA ALA A 107 10.72 4.43 10.05
C ALA A 107 9.35 3.78 9.79
N LYS A 108 9.31 2.75 8.93
CA LYS A 108 8.05 2.23 8.39
C LYS A 108 7.56 0.99 9.11
N MET A 109 6.30 1.04 9.54
CA MET A 109 5.53 -0.13 9.96
C MET A 109 4.52 -0.48 8.87
N SER A 110 4.57 -1.70 8.36
CA SER A 110 3.75 -2.16 7.24
C SER A 110 2.95 -3.41 7.58
N GLY A 111 1.83 -3.58 6.86
CA GLY A 111 0.99 -4.77 6.97
C GLY A 111 1.44 -5.90 6.03
N ARG A 112 0.82 -7.06 6.23
CA ARG A 112 0.84 -8.19 5.30
C ARG A 112 -0.17 -7.99 4.17
N GLY A 113 -0.07 -8.77 3.12
CA GLY A 113 -1.02 -8.78 2.01
C GLY A 113 -2.43 -9.19 2.47
N LEU A 114 -3.43 -8.61 1.83
CA LEU A 114 -4.83 -8.90 2.05
C LEU A 114 -5.55 -9.05 0.70
N GLY A 115 -6.27 -10.17 0.53
CA GLY A 115 -6.98 -10.46 -0.72
C GLY A 115 -6.01 -10.51 -1.92
N HIS A 116 -6.38 -9.83 -2.99
CA HIS A 116 -5.62 -9.74 -4.24
C HIS A 116 -4.40 -8.80 -4.18
N THR A 117 -4.21 -8.07 -3.06
CA THR A 117 -3.10 -7.12 -2.92
C THR A 117 -1.91 -7.76 -2.19
N GLY A 118 -0.70 -7.59 -2.72
CA GLY A 118 0.52 -8.07 -2.09
C GLY A 118 0.99 -7.20 -0.92
N GLY A 119 1.47 -7.81 0.17
CA GLY A 119 1.98 -7.11 1.35
C GLY A 119 3.46 -6.74 1.26
N THR A 120 3.83 -5.54 1.68
CA THR A 120 5.24 -5.12 1.75
C THR A 120 6.08 -6.03 2.66
N VAL A 121 5.49 -6.48 3.78
CA VAL A 121 6.13 -7.41 4.72
C VAL A 121 6.41 -8.75 4.05
N ASP A 122 5.42 -9.31 3.34
CA ASP A 122 5.53 -10.61 2.67
C ASP A 122 6.62 -10.56 1.56
N LYS A 123 6.70 -9.44 0.82
CA LYS A 123 7.75 -9.22 -0.19
C LYS A 123 9.14 -9.21 0.44
N LEU A 124 9.33 -8.48 1.53
CA LEU A 124 10.62 -8.41 2.23
C LEU A 124 11.01 -9.76 2.87
N GLU A 125 10.05 -10.52 3.40
CA GLU A 125 10.28 -11.87 3.96
C GLU A 125 10.67 -12.90 2.89
N SER A 126 10.45 -12.61 1.59
CA SER A 126 10.99 -13.43 0.50
C SER A 126 12.51 -13.32 0.35
N ILE A 127 13.14 -12.31 0.95
CA ILE A 127 14.62 -12.17 1.02
C ILE A 127 15.09 -13.10 2.14
N PRO A 128 15.95 -14.10 1.85
CA PRO A 128 16.41 -15.04 2.86
C PRO A 128 16.98 -14.36 4.11
N GLY A 129 16.49 -14.75 5.27
CA GLY A 129 16.93 -14.26 6.57
C GLY A 129 16.41 -12.88 6.98
N TYR A 130 15.69 -12.15 6.12
CA TYR A 130 15.17 -10.83 6.45
C TYR A 130 14.16 -10.90 7.60
N GLN A 131 14.37 -10.06 8.64
CA GLN A 131 13.54 -10.02 9.83
C GLN A 131 12.62 -8.79 9.82
N THR A 132 11.32 -9.04 9.86
CA THR A 132 10.28 -8.01 9.95
C THR A 132 9.81 -7.74 11.39
N ALA A 133 10.19 -8.62 12.33
CA ALA A 133 9.95 -8.46 13.76
C ALA A 133 11.27 -8.07 14.45
N LEU A 134 11.44 -6.80 14.74
CA LEU A 134 12.63 -6.26 15.42
C LEU A 134 12.27 -5.69 16.78
N SER A 135 13.24 -5.67 17.72
CA SER A 135 13.12 -4.85 18.92
C SER A 135 13.09 -3.37 18.55
N ARG A 136 12.52 -2.54 19.42
CA ARG A 136 12.44 -1.09 19.23
C ARG A 136 13.83 -0.48 19.02
N GLU A 137 14.81 -0.90 19.81
CA GLU A 137 16.20 -0.44 19.73
C GLU A 137 16.79 -0.77 18.37
N LYS A 138 16.66 -2.03 17.92
CA LYS A 138 17.21 -2.49 16.64
C LYS A 138 16.55 -1.77 15.46
N PHE A 139 15.24 -1.50 15.54
CA PHE A 139 14.52 -0.74 14.54
C PHE A 139 15.06 0.69 14.44
N PHE A 140 15.24 1.39 15.58
CA PHE A 140 15.77 2.75 15.61
C PHE A 140 17.21 2.82 15.17
N ASP A 141 18.06 1.90 15.61
CA ASP A 141 19.45 1.81 15.19
C ASP A 141 19.58 1.62 13.67
N THR A 142 18.71 0.79 13.09
CA THR A 142 18.69 0.59 11.64
C THR A 142 18.33 1.88 10.90
N VAL A 143 17.29 2.62 11.33
CA VAL A 143 16.92 3.90 10.72
C VAL A 143 18.03 4.96 10.92
N ASN A 144 18.64 5.03 12.10
CA ASN A 144 19.75 5.96 12.33
C ASN A 144 20.94 5.64 11.44
N LYS A 145 21.26 4.34 11.24
CA LYS A 145 22.40 3.86 10.45
C LYS A 145 22.22 4.10 8.95
N CYS A 146 21.11 3.70 8.36
CA CYS A 146 20.93 3.73 6.90
C CYS A 146 19.74 4.58 6.41
N GLY A 147 19.05 5.27 7.31
CA GLY A 147 17.94 6.15 6.96
C GLY A 147 16.59 5.45 6.77
N VAL A 148 16.55 4.12 6.70
CA VAL A 148 15.32 3.36 6.45
C VAL A 148 15.29 2.06 7.22
N SER A 149 14.11 1.69 7.72
CA SER A 149 13.79 0.35 8.21
C SER A 149 12.31 0.06 7.98
N VAL A 150 12.00 -1.16 7.54
CA VAL A 150 10.63 -1.61 7.30
C VAL A 150 10.37 -2.85 8.14
N ILE A 151 9.40 -2.75 9.05
CA ILE A 151 9.01 -3.84 9.96
C ILE A 151 7.52 -4.13 9.85
N GLY A 152 7.10 -5.28 10.36
CA GLY A 152 5.69 -5.61 10.57
C GLY A 152 5.06 -4.71 11.64
N GLN A 153 3.76 -4.48 11.53
CA GLN A 153 3.00 -3.78 12.58
C GLN A 153 2.93 -4.61 13.85
N SER A 154 3.10 -3.98 15.02
CA SER A 154 2.85 -4.64 16.29
C SER A 154 1.36 -4.95 16.45
N GLY A 155 1.04 -6.04 17.14
CA GLY A 155 -0.36 -6.44 17.40
C GLY A 155 -1.16 -5.45 18.23
N ASN A 156 -0.47 -4.50 18.89
CA ASN A 156 -1.07 -3.48 19.75
C ASN A 156 -1.09 -2.07 19.10
N LEU A 157 -0.76 -1.95 17.83
CA LEU A 157 -0.89 -0.69 17.11
C LEU A 157 -2.37 -0.47 16.72
N ALA A 158 -3.02 0.55 17.29
CA ALA A 158 -4.43 0.90 17.08
C ALA A 158 -5.40 -0.32 17.19
N PRO A 159 -5.49 -1.01 18.35
CA PRO A 159 -6.35 -2.19 18.50
C PRO A 159 -7.84 -1.89 18.28
N ALA A 160 -8.29 -0.67 18.50
CA ALA A 160 -9.64 -0.23 18.15
C ALA A 160 -9.93 -0.41 16.65
N ASP A 161 -8.96 -0.07 15.79
CA ASP A 161 -9.10 -0.26 14.34
C ASP A 161 -9.26 -1.74 13.99
N LYS A 162 -8.44 -2.61 14.56
CA LYS A 162 -8.52 -4.05 14.31
C LYS A 162 -9.91 -4.60 14.62
N LYS A 163 -10.49 -4.19 15.76
CA LYS A 163 -11.82 -4.64 16.20
C LYS A 163 -12.93 -4.06 15.32
N LEU A 164 -12.86 -2.77 15.01
CA LEU A 164 -13.82 -2.09 14.13
C LEU A 164 -13.76 -2.65 12.70
N TYR A 165 -12.57 -2.86 12.14
CA TYR A 165 -12.39 -3.40 10.79
C TYR A 165 -13.01 -4.79 10.66
N ALA A 166 -12.75 -5.68 11.63
CA ALA A 166 -13.33 -7.02 11.65
C ALA A 166 -14.87 -7.01 11.68
N LEU A 167 -15.47 -6.02 12.38
CA LEU A 167 -16.91 -5.85 12.40
C LEU A 167 -17.43 -5.28 11.07
N ARG A 168 -16.75 -4.30 10.50
CA ARG A 168 -17.11 -3.67 9.21
C ARG A 168 -17.09 -4.66 8.06
N ASP A 169 -16.14 -5.58 8.06
CA ASP A 169 -15.97 -6.62 7.04
C ASP A 169 -17.20 -7.52 6.87
N VAL A 170 -17.96 -7.74 7.94
CA VAL A 170 -19.15 -8.61 7.97
C VAL A 170 -20.48 -7.85 8.12
N THR A 171 -20.47 -6.52 8.11
CA THR A 171 -21.68 -5.70 8.31
C THR A 171 -21.95 -4.73 7.16
N ALA A 172 -21.33 -4.93 5.98
CA ALA A 172 -21.49 -4.10 4.78
C ALA A 172 -21.25 -2.59 5.03
N THR A 173 -20.22 -2.27 5.86
CA THR A 173 -19.82 -0.89 6.16
C THR A 173 -18.35 -0.60 5.81
N ILE A 174 -17.72 -1.50 5.01
CA ILE A 174 -16.31 -1.40 4.69
C ILE A 174 -16.01 -0.24 3.73
N ASP A 175 -16.93 0.10 2.84
CA ASP A 175 -16.81 1.11 1.78
C ASP A 175 -17.11 2.56 2.22
N CYS A 176 -17.25 2.79 3.53
CA CYS A 176 -17.52 4.11 4.11
C CYS A 176 -16.24 4.96 4.18
N ILE A 177 -16.14 6.03 3.38
CA ILE A 177 -14.94 6.90 3.29
C ILE A 177 -14.45 7.40 4.66
N PRO A 178 -15.27 7.99 5.55
CA PRO A 178 -14.85 8.38 6.90
C PRO A 178 -14.19 7.25 7.68
N LEU A 179 -14.74 6.05 7.61
CA LEU A 179 -14.24 4.88 8.34
C LEU A 179 -12.98 4.28 7.70
N ILE A 180 -12.84 4.33 6.37
CA ILE A 180 -11.62 3.96 5.65
C ILE A 180 -10.49 4.92 6.05
N ALA A 181 -10.75 6.23 5.99
CA ALA A 181 -9.78 7.26 6.34
C ALA A 181 -9.30 7.13 7.79
N SER A 182 -10.23 6.94 8.74
CA SER A 182 -9.89 6.75 10.16
C SER A 182 -9.08 5.48 10.40
N SER A 183 -9.43 4.37 9.73
CA SER A 183 -8.69 3.10 9.82
C SER A 183 -7.25 3.26 9.36
N ILE A 184 -7.02 3.88 8.21
CA ILE A 184 -5.67 4.13 7.67
C ILE A 184 -4.89 5.08 8.58
N MET A 185 -5.47 6.24 8.86
CA MET A 185 -4.77 7.33 9.54
C MET A 185 -4.51 7.05 11.02
N SER A 186 -5.35 6.28 11.71
CA SER A 186 -5.09 5.89 13.11
C SER A 186 -3.76 5.13 13.25
N LYS A 187 -3.47 4.20 12.35
CA LYS A 187 -2.20 3.47 12.32
C LYS A 187 -1.02 4.38 11.96
N LYS A 188 -1.23 5.37 11.08
CA LYS A 188 -0.19 6.32 10.69
C LYS A 188 0.15 7.30 11.81
N LEU A 189 -0.86 7.77 12.54
CA LEU A 189 -0.65 8.61 13.71
C LEU A 189 0.04 7.82 14.85
N ALA A 190 -0.40 6.58 15.09
CA ALA A 190 0.21 5.71 16.11
C ALA A 190 1.68 5.36 15.78
N ALA A 191 2.04 5.22 14.50
CA ALA A 191 3.42 4.95 14.06
C ALA A 191 4.39 6.13 14.27
N GLY A 192 3.90 7.35 14.53
CA GLY A 192 4.68 8.47 15.07
C GLY A 192 5.48 9.31 14.07
N SER A 193 5.37 9.10 12.76
CA SER A 193 6.10 9.90 11.75
C SER A 193 5.67 11.37 11.75
N ASP A 194 6.61 12.28 11.44
CA ASP A 194 6.37 13.74 11.40
C ASP A 194 5.55 14.16 10.18
N CYS A 195 5.73 13.42 9.06
CA CYS A 195 5.06 13.69 7.79
C CYS A 195 4.50 12.38 7.21
N ILE A 196 3.44 12.50 6.41
CA ILE A 196 2.76 11.35 5.80
C ILE A 196 2.56 11.61 4.30
N LEU A 197 3.03 10.69 3.46
CA LEU A 197 2.64 10.62 2.06
C LEU A 197 1.64 9.49 1.86
N LEU A 198 0.53 9.82 1.22
CA LEU A 198 -0.53 8.87 0.87
C LEU A 198 -0.47 8.59 -0.63
N ASP A 199 -0.44 7.32 -0.98
CA ASP A 199 -0.55 6.81 -2.35
C ASP A 199 -1.93 6.18 -2.48
N VAL A 200 -2.89 6.99 -2.95
CA VAL A 200 -4.29 6.60 -3.08
C VAL A 200 -4.49 6.00 -4.45
N LYS A 201 -4.64 4.69 -4.49
CA LYS A 201 -4.88 3.94 -5.72
C LYS A 201 -6.32 4.12 -6.19
N THR A 202 -6.53 4.27 -7.51
CA THR A 202 -7.84 4.34 -8.17
C THR A 202 -7.88 3.38 -9.35
N GLY A 203 -8.99 2.69 -9.54
CA GLY A 203 -9.21 1.75 -10.65
C GLY A 203 -9.60 0.34 -10.22
N SER A 204 -9.60 -0.59 -11.17
CA SER A 204 -10.10 -1.96 -10.98
C SER A 204 -9.37 -2.74 -9.89
N GLY A 205 -8.06 -2.55 -9.75
CA GLY A 205 -7.24 -3.20 -8.73
C GLY A 205 -7.14 -2.46 -7.40
N ALA A 206 -7.90 -1.37 -7.23
CA ALA A 206 -7.88 -0.53 -6.04
C ALA A 206 -9.17 -0.66 -5.22
N PHE A 207 -9.12 -0.17 -3.98
CA PHE A 207 -10.30 -0.03 -3.11
C PHE A 207 -11.29 1.00 -3.67
N MET A 208 -10.77 2.15 -4.12
CA MET A 208 -11.54 3.21 -4.76
C MET A 208 -11.61 2.94 -6.26
N LYS A 209 -12.82 2.81 -6.79
CA LYS A 209 -13.05 2.48 -8.21
C LYS A 209 -13.17 3.73 -9.09
N THR A 210 -13.42 4.92 -8.51
CA THR A 210 -13.56 6.17 -9.25
C THR A 210 -12.55 7.22 -8.80
N LEU A 211 -12.17 8.11 -9.72
CA LEU A 211 -11.25 9.21 -9.42
C LEU A 211 -11.84 10.17 -8.37
N ASP A 212 -13.14 10.46 -8.45
CA ASP A 212 -13.78 11.40 -7.52
C ASP A 212 -13.83 10.86 -6.09
N ASP A 213 -14.13 9.57 -5.89
CA ASP A 213 -14.07 8.92 -4.56
C ASP A 213 -12.64 8.87 -4.03
N SER A 214 -11.67 8.62 -4.91
CA SER A 214 -10.24 8.63 -4.55
C SER A 214 -9.77 10.01 -4.10
N ILE A 215 -10.19 11.07 -4.79
CA ILE A 215 -9.92 12.46 -4.40
C ILE A 215 -10.57 12.77 -3.04
N LYS A 216 -11.84 12.38 -2.85
CA LYS A 216 -12.56 12.59 -1.59
C LYS A 216 -11.89 11.87 -0.42
N LEU A 217 -11.49 10.61 -0.61
CA LEU A 217 -10.74 9.85 0.40
C LEU A 217 -9.39 10.53 0.71
N ALA A 218 -8.66 10.97 -0.33
CA ALA A 218 -7.39 11.67 -0.17
C ALA A 218 -7.56 12.98 0.62
N GLN A 219 -8.55 13.80 0.28
CA GLN A 219 -8.86 15.05 1.00
C GLN A 219 -9.18 14.77 2.47
N THR A 220 -10.00 13.77 2.75
CA THR A 220 -10.35 13.37 4.12
C THR A 220 -9.10 12.93 4.91
N MET A 221 -8.24 12.10 4.33
CA MET A 221 -7.02 11.65 5.00
C MET A 221 -5.99 12.77 5.19
N VAL A 222 -5.86 13.68 4.22
CA VAL A 222 -5.01 14.87 4.33
C VAL A 222 -5.52 15.78 5.45
N ALA A 223 -6.82 16.04 5.52
CA ALA A 223 -7.43 16.84 6.60
C ALA A 223 -7.16 16.24 7.99
N ILE A 224 -7.31 14.91 8.15
CA ILE A 224 -6.97 14.21 9.41
C ILE A 224 -5.51 14.44 9.79
N GLY A 225 -4.59 14.25 8.84
CA GLY A 225 -3.16 14.43 9.09
C GLY A 225 -2.82 15.85 9.52
N GLU A 226 -3.29 16.85 8.80
CA GLU A 226 -3.07 18.26 9.09
C GLU A 226 -3.69 18.68 10.44
N LEU A 227 -4.93 18.27 10.74
CA LEU A 227 -5.59 18.54 12.02
C LEU A 227 -4.90 17.80 13.20
N ALA A 228 -4.23 16.70 12.92
CA ALA A 228 -3.40 15.99 13.89
C ALA A 228 -1.96 16.53 13.99
N GLY A 229 -1.63 17.63 13.29
CA GLY A 229 -0.30 18.25 13.29
C GLY A 229 0.76 17.47 12.50
N ARG A 230 0.34 16.67 11.51
CA ARG A 230 1.22 15.90 10.61
C ARG A 230 1.08 16.43 9.19
N ARG A 231 2.13 17.06 8.66
CA ARG A 231 2.11 17.51 7.26
C ARG A 231 1.86 16.34 6.33
N THR A 232 0.78 16.41 5.56
CA THR A 232 0.27 15.29 4.78
C THR A 232 0.02 15.71 3.33
N VAL A 233 0.46 14.87 2.39
CA VAL A 233 0.20 15.00 0.95
C VAL A 233 -0.33 13.66 0.44
N ALA A 234 -1.23 13.68 -0.52
CA ALA A 234 -1.68 12.49 -1.23
C ALA A 234 -1.43 12.61 -2.74
N LEU A 235 -1.05 11.50 -3.36
CA LEU A 235 -1.07 11.31 -4.81
C LEU A 235 -2.16 10.30 -5.15
N ILE A 236 -2.95 10.59 -6.18
CA ILE A 236 -3.91 9.65 -6.76
C ILE A 236 -3.23 8.97 -7.92
N THR A 237 -3.03 7.66 -7.84
CA THR A 237 -2.27 6.89 -8.83
C THR A 237 -3.11 5.79 -9.45
N ASP A 238 -2.83 5.47 -10.73
CA ASP A 238 -3.55 4.45 -11.48
C ASP A 238 -3.38 3.04 -10.88
N MET A 239 -4.47 2.28 -10.89
CA MET A 239 -4.52 0.86 -10.56
C MET A 239 -5.54 0.10 -11.42
N ASP A 240 -5.91 0.62 -12.59
CA ASP A 240 -6.62 -0.15 -13.61
C ASP A 240 -5.71 -1.16 -14.28
N THR A 241 -4.41 -0.87 -14.26
CA THR A 241 -3.35 -1.77 -14.73
C THR A 241 -2.39 -2.10 -13.58
N PRO A 242 -1.96 -3.36 -13.42
CA PRO A 242 -0.92 -3.70 -12.44
C PRO A 242 0.34 -2.85 -12.61
N LEU A 243 0.94 -2.41 -11.51
CA LEU A 243 2.13 -1.55 -11.55
C LEU A 243 3.40 -2.37 -11.76
N GLY A 244 4.15 -2.05 -12.81
CA GLY A 244 5.26 -2.88 -13.30
C GLY A 244 4.76 -4.13 -14.01
N TYR A 245 5.62 -5.11 -14.16
CA TYR A 245 5.32 -6.39 -14.84
C TYR A 245 5.27 -7.57 -13.87
N GLY A 246 6.05 -7.54 -12.80
CA GLY A 246 6.11 -8.61 -11.81
C GLY A 246 5.02 -8.51 -10.76
N ILE A 247 4.29 -9.60 -10.49
CA ILE A 247 3.28 -9.71 -9.45
C ILE A 247 3.53 -10.98 -8.64
N GLY A 248 3.82 -10.84 -7.36
CA GLY A 248 4.21 -11.91 -6.44
C GLY A 248 5.04 -11.35 -5.28
N ASN A 249 5.90 -12.14 -4.65
CA ASN A 249 6.74 -11.66 -3.55
C ASN A 249 8.19 -11.43 -3.99
N SER A 250 8.99 -12.47 -4.19
CA SER A 250 10.37 -12.31 -4.68
C SER A 250 10.44 -11.68 -6.06
N ILE A 251 9.49 -11.98 -6.93
CA ILE A 251 9.37 -11.38 -8.27
C ILE A 251 9.27 -9.85 -8.18
N GLU A 252 8.48 -9.33 -7.23
CA GLU A 252 8.35 -7.88 -7.03
C GLU A 252 9.60 -7.27 -6.36
N VAL A 253 10.30 -8.01 -5.50
CA VAL A 253 11.62 -7.56 -4.98
C VAL A 253 12.62 -7.45 -6.11
N MET A 254 12.73 -8.46 -6.97
CA MET A 254 13.65 -8.45 -8.12
C MET A 254 13.37 -7.25 -9.04
N GLU A 255 12.12 -7.00 -9.40
CA GLU A 255 11.73 -5.87 -10.24
C GLU A 255 12.01 -4.52 -9.56
N SER A 256 11.80 -4.41 -8.25
CA SER A 256 12.17 -3.22 -7.47
C SER A 256 13.67 -2.94 -7.54
N MET A 257 14.48 -4.00 -7.46
CA MET A 257 15.94 -3.87 -7.61
C MET A 257 16.33 -3.46 -9.03
N ASP A 258 15.62 -3.91 -10.04
CA ASP A 258 15.87 -3.47 -11.42
C ASP A 258 15.59 -1.98 -11.59
N VAL A 259 14.54 -1.44 -10.96
CA VAL A 259 14.30 0.02 -10.93
C VAL A 259 15.45 0.76 -10.23
N LEU A 260 15.91 0.28 -9.07
CA LEU A 260 17.04 0.88 -8.34
C LEU A 260 18.37 0.76 -9.09
N LYS A 261 18.50 -0.19 -10.04
CA LYS A 261 19.63 -0.32 -10.98
C LYS A 261 19.44 0.52 -12.26
N GLY A 262 18.34 1.28 -12.38
CA GLY A 262 18.01 2.10 -13.54
C GLY A 262 17.48 1.33 -14.77
N LYS A 263 17.04 0.08 -14.60
CA LYS A 263 16.62 -0.83 -15.69
C LYS A 263 15.18 -1.31 -15.62
N GLY A 264 14.45 -0.97 -14.57
CA GLY A 264 13.08 -1.44 -14.33
C GLY A 264 12.03 -0.81 -15.24
N PRO A 265 10.75 -1.25 -15.12
CA PRO A 265 9.62 -0.72 -15.87
C PRO A 265 9.43 0.78 -15.70
N ALA A 266 9.09 1.46 -16.80
CA ALA A 266 8.98 2.93 -16.81
C ALA A 266 7.85 3.46 -15.93
N ASP A 267 6.70 2.77 -15.90
CA ASP A 267 5.55 3.11 -15.06
C ASP A 267 5.88 3.00 -13.56
N LEU A 268 6.47 1.88 -13.16
CA LEU A 268 6.89 1.64 -11.78
C LEU A 268 7.96 2.65 -11.34
N ARG A 269 8.93 2.93 -12.22
CA ARG A 269 9.96 3.94 -11.98
C ARG A 269 9.34 5.33 -11.79
N GLU A 270 8.44 5.73 -12.69
CA GLU A 270 7.82 7.06 -12.66
C GLU A 270 6.99 7.27 -11.38
N VAL A 271 6.07 6.34 -11.07
CA VAL A 271 5.26 6.43 -9.83
C VAL A 271 6.15 6.45 -8.59
N SER A 272 7.19 5.60 -8.53
CA SER A 272 8.10 5.56 -7.38
C SER A 272 8.90 6.87 -7.22
N LEU A 273 9.33 7.49 -8.30
CA LEU A 273 10.02 8.78 -8.27
C LEU A 273 9.10 9.92 -7.85
N GLN A 274 7.83 9.94 -8.30
CA GLN A 274 6.84 10.93 -7.85
C GLN A 274 6.59 10.79 -6.35
N LEU A 275 6.45 9.57 -5.86
CA LEU A 275 6.28 9.30 -4.42
C LEU A 275 7.53 9.74 -3.63
N ALA A 276 8.73 9.37 -4.07
CA ALA A 276 9.98 9.74 -3.40
C ALA A 276 10.19 11.26 -3.36
N ALA A 277 9.93 11.96 -4.46
CA ALA A 277 10.04 13.41 -4.54
C ALA A 277 9.09 14.11 -3.55
N ASN A 278 7.83 13.66 -3.46
CA ASN A 278 6.87 14.19 -2.49
C ASN A 278 7.26 13.87 -1.03
N MET A 279 7.83 12.71 -0.75
CA MET A 279 8.37 12.39 0.58
C MET A 279 9.54 13.32 0.96
N LEU A 280 10.46 13.57 0.03
CA LEU A 280 11.58 14.50 0.22
C LEU A 280 11.10 15.96 0.41
N TYR A 281 10.13 16.39 -0.37
CA TYR A 281 9.47 17.68 -0.20
C TYR A 281 8.84 17.83 1.19
N LEU A 282 8.14 16.82 1.68
CA LEU A 282 7.50 16.81 2.99
C LEU A 282 8.50 16.99 4.14
N VAL A 283 9.69 16.39 4.03
CA VAL A 283 10.75 16.55 5.04
C VAL A 283 11.61 17.81 4.83
N GLY A 284 11.32 18.62 3.81
CA GLY A 284 11.94 19.92 3.58
C GLY A 284 13.30 19.88 2.89
N LYS A 285 13.51 18.92 1.98
CA LYS A 285 14.78 18.79 1.22
C LYS A 285 14.91 19.77 0.06
N GLY A 286 13.82 20.40 -0.40
CA GLY A 286 13.80 21.34 -1.50
C GLY A 286 12.40 21.52 -2.09
N THR A 287 12.32 22.15 -3.26
CA THR A 287 11.10 22.20 -4.07
C THR A 287 10.76 20.81 -4.63
N PRO A 288 9.54 20.58 -5.13
CA PRO A 288 9.21 19.30 -5.77
C PRO A 288 10.17 18.90 -6.90
N GLU A 289 10.59 19.85 -7.72
CA GLU A 289 11.52 19.65 -8.85
C GLU A 289 12.92 19.28 -8.36
N GLU A 290 13.45 19.98 -7.36
CA GLU A 290 14.74 19.67 -6.74
C GLU A 290 14.70 18.28 -6.08
N CYS A 291 13.62 17.96 -5.38
CA CYS A 291 13.42 16.65 -4.78
C CYS A 291 13.33 15.52 -5.82
N ARG A 292 12.69 15.79 -6.97
CA ARG A 292 12.65 14.88 -8.12
C ARG A 292 14.05 14.62 -8.67
N ALA A 293 14.82 15.66 -8.90
CA ALA A 293 16.21 15.54 -9.38
C ALA A 293 17.10 14.76 -8.39
N MET A 294 16.96 15.00 -7.08
CA MET A 294 17.66 14.22 -6.05
C MET A 294 17.30 12.74 -6.10
N ALA A 295 16.01 12.41 -6.25
CA ALA A 295 15.55 11.04 -6.35
C ALA A 295 16.11 10.33 -7.59
N GLU A 296 16.11 10.99 -8.74
CA GLU A 296 16.70 10.45 -9.99
C GLU A 296 18.21 10.23 -9.85
N GLN A 297 18.92 11.20 -9.26
CA GLN A 297 20.36 11.09 -9.04
C GLN A 297 20.72 9.90 -8.14
N SER A 298 19.94 9.63 -7.09
CA SER A 298 20.20 8.51 -6.18
C SER A 298 20.06 7.12 -6.84
N ILE A 299 19.24 7.02 -7.89
CA ILE A 299 19.19 5.82 -8.74
C ILE A 299 20.41 5.80 -9.66
N ALA A 300 20.74 6.92 -10.30
CA ALA A 300 21.82 7.01 -11.29
C ALA A 300 23.21 6.70 -10.69
N ASP A 301 23.47 7.15 -9.46
CA ASP A 301 24.75 6.91 -8.75
C ASP A 301 24.74 5.61 -7.93
N GLY A 302 23.62 4.89 -7.84
CA GLY A 302 23.45 3.63 -7.15
C GLY A 302 23.32 3.74 -5.62
N SER A 303 23.28 4.95 -5.06
CA SER A 303 23.17 5.16 -3.61
C SER A 303 21.86 4.63 -3.02
N ALA A 304 20.75 4.73 -3.78
CA ALA A 304 19.47 4.16 -3.37
C ALA A 304 19.51 2.63 -3.27
N LEU A 305 20.14 1.95 -4.23
CA LEU A 305 20.33 0.49 -4.20
C LEU A 305 21.19 0.06 -3.00
N GLU A 306 22.30 0.75 -2.77
CA GLU A 306 23.19 0.41 -1.63
C GLU A 306 22.51 0.68 -0.28
N THR A 307 21.66 1.70 -0.20
CA THR A 307 20.83 1.96 0.99
C THR A 307 19.86 0.81 1.24
N PHE A 308 19.20 0.28 0.21
CA PHE A 308 18.34 -0.90 0.35
C PHE A 308 19.14 -2.14 0.79
N CYS A 309 20.29 -2.42 0.18
CA CYS A 309 21.19 -3.51 0.59
C CYS A 309 21.62 -3.37 2.06
N THR A 310 21.94 -2.15 2.50
CA THR A 310 22.32 -1.88 3.89
C THR A 310 21.18 -2.11 4.86
N MET A 311 19.94 -1.73 4.51
CA MET A 311 18.75 -2.04 5.29
C MET A 311 18.58 -3.57 5.42
N VAL A 312 18.66 -4.30 4.30
CA VAL A 312 18.50 -5.76 4.26
C VAL A 312 19.52 -6.42 5.17
N ARG A 313 20.82 -6.10 5.05
CA ARG A 313 21.88 -6.63 5.94
C ARG A 313 21.63 -6.28 7.42
N SER A 314 21.19 -5.05 7.69
CA SER A 314 20.93 -4.59 9.06
C SER A 314 19.77 -5.31 9.71
N GLN A 315 18.83 -5.83 8.91
CA GLN A 315 17.68 -6.62 9.36
C GLN A 315 17.90 -8.15 9.20
N GLY A 316 19.16 -8.60 9.01
CA GLY A 316 19.53 -10.01 8.99
C GLY A 316 19.35 -10.71 7.65
N GLY A 317 18.92 -10.00 6.61
CA GLY A 317 18.72 -10.55 5.27
C GLY A 317 20.01 -10.73 4.48
N ASP A 318 20.00 -11.70 3.59
CA ASP A 318 21.07 -11.93 2.62
C ASP A 318 20.91 -10.98 1.42
N ASP A 319 21.68 -9.89 1.40
CA ASP A 319 21.65 -8.93 0.32
C ASP A 319 22.33 -9.42 -0.97
N SER A 320 23.01 -10.57 -0.96
CA SER A 320 23.60 -11.14 -2.18
C SER A 320 22.54 -11.53 -3.22
N VAL A 321 21.33 -11.91 -2.76
CA VAL A 321 20.19 -12.23 -3.63
C VAL A 321 19.70 -11.02 -4.46
N LEU A 322 19.95 -9.80 -3.98
CA LEU A 322 19.57 -8.57 -4.67
C LEU A 322 20.48 -8.27 -5.88
N ARG A 323 21.64 -8.89 -5.92
CA ARG A 323 22.61 -8.79 -7.01
C ARG A 323 22.58 -10.01 -7.93
N ASP A 324 22.19 -11.17 -7.39
CA ASP A 324 22.09 -12.44 -8.09
C ASP A 324 20.74 -13.09 -7.78
N TYR A 325 19.78 -12.90 -8.68
CA TYR A 325 18.38 -13.36 -8.51
C TYR A 325 18.23 -14.89 -8.53
N THR A 326 19.26 -15.64 -9.00
CA THR A 326 19.23 -17.11 -8.97
C THR A 326 19.24 -17.67 -7.55
N LYS A 327 19.64 -16.85 -6.57
CA LYS A 327 19.66 -17.22 -5.15
C LYS A 327 18.30 -17.09 -4.44
N PHE A 328 17.31 -16.43 -5.05
CA PHE A 328 15.95 -16.52 -4.55
C PHE A 328 15.40 -17.93 -4.74
N GLN A 329 14.41 -18.29 -3.91
CA GLN A 329 13.65 -19.52 -4.12
C GLN A 329 13.08 -19.50 -5.53
N GLN A 330 13.29 -20.56 -6.30
CA GLN A 330 12.80 -20.69 -7.68
C GLN A 330 11.55 -21.57 -7.69
N ALA A 331 10.54 -21.16 -8.46
CA ALA A 331 9.35 -21.98 -8.68
C ALA A 331 9.68 -23.17 -9.58
N PRO A 332 9.31 -24.39 -9.19
CA PRO A 332 9.59 -25.60 -9.98
C PRO A 332 8.73 -25.69 -11.26
N TYR A 333 7.54 -25.05 -11.26
CA TYR A 333 6.63 -25.07 -12.40
C TYR A 333 6.43 -23.69 -12.97
N ARG A 334 6.38 -23.62 -14.30
CA ARG A 334 6.07 -22.40 -15.04
C ARG A 334 5.22 -22.71 -16.26
N ALA A 335 4.37 -21.77 -16.67
CA ALA A 335 3.62 -21.84 -17.92
C ALA A 335 3.62 -20.47 -18.60
N GLU A 336 3.74 -20.46 -19.94
CA GLU A 336 3.61 -19.25 -20.75
C GLU A 336 2.21 -19.23 -21.39
N ILE A 337 1.48 -18.14 -21.20
CA ILE A 337 0.21 -17.91 -21.87
C ILE A 337 0.46 -17.05 -23.09
N LYS A 338 0.03 -17.54 -24.24
CA LYS A 338 0.24 -16.89 -25.54
C LYS A 338 -1.03 -16.23 -26.06
N ALA A 339 -0.84 -15.19 -26.87
CA ALA A 339 -1.92 -14.51 -27.58
C ALA A 339 -2.51 -15.46 -28.64
N GLU A 340 -3.84 -15.57 -28.69
CA GLU A 340 -4.60 -16.38 -29.65
C GLU A 340 -4.92 -15.62 -30.94
N ARG A 341 -4.73 -14.30 -30.93
CA ARG A 341 -4.92 -13.41 -32.07
C ARG A 341 -4.01 -12.19 -31.97
N SER A 342 -3.81 -11.52 -33.10
CA SER A 342 -3.15 -10.22 -33.15
C SER A 342 -4.13 -9.08 -32.79
N GLY A 343 -3.62 -7.96 -32.32
CA GLY A 343 -4.39 -6.76 -31.94
C GLY A 343 -3.69 -5.94 -30.86
N PHE A 344 -4.47 -5.32 -30.00
CA PHE A 344 -4.01 -4.54 -28.84
C PHE A 344 -4.67 -5.06 -27.57
N ILE A 345 -3.99 -5.00 -26.43
CA ILE A 345 -4.60 -5.28 -25.13
C ILE A 345 -5.57 -4.11 -24.81
N THR A 346 -6.86 -4.35 -24.91
CA THR A 346 -7.92 -3.32 -24.75
C THR A 346 -8.64 -3.38 -23.40
N LYS A 347 -8.45 -4.47 -22.64
CA LYS A 347 -8.92 -4.64 -21.27
C LYS A 347 -7.83 -5.34 -20.47
N MET A 348 -7.63 -4.90 -19.26
CA MET A 348 -6.79 -5.56 -18.26
C MET A 348 -7.37 -5.29 -16.87
N ASN A 349 -7.95 -6.31 -16.24
CA ASN A 349 -8.52 -6.17 -14.90
C ASN A 349 -7.43 -6.47 -13.86
N ALA A 350 -6.94 -5.43 -13.20
CA ALA A 350 -5.85 -5.57 -12.24
C ALA A 350 -6.25 -6.43 -11.03
N GLU A 351 -7.51 -6.37 -10.54
CA GLU A 351 -7.99 -7.20 -9.44
C GLU A 351 -7.92 -8.69 -9.77
N GLU A 352 -8.47 -9.10 -10.91
CA GLU A 352 -8.47 -10.50 -11.37
C GLU A 352 -7.03 -11.02 -11.61
N ILE A 353 -6.11 -10.16 -12.08
CA ILE A 353 -4.68 -10.50 -12.21
C ILE A 353 -4.04 -10.68 -10.82
N GLY A 354 -4.39 -9.85 -9.86
CA GLY A 354 -3.97 -10.03 -8.47
C GLY A 354 -4.46 -11.34 -7.87
N GLU A 355 -5.75 -11.70 -8.09
CA GLU A 355 -6.33 -12.97 -7.68
C GLU A 355 -5.65 -14.16 -8.36
N THR A 356 -5.29 -14.04 -9.64
CA THR A 356 -4.49 -15.05 -10.34
C THR A 356 -3.18 -15.32 -9.58
N SER A 357 -2.51 -14.30 -9.06
CA SER A 357 -1.28 -14.48 -8.28
C SER A 357 -1.52 -15.21 -6.96
N VAL A 358 -2.69 -15.01 -6.32
CA VAL A 358 -3.09 -15.74 -5.10
C VAL A 358 -3.29 -17.22 -5.39
N VAL A 359 -3.99 -17.57 -6.48
CA VAL A 359 -4.21 -18.97 -6.91
C VAL A 359 -2.88 -19.67 -7.21
N LEU A 360 -1.88 -18.96 -7.73
CA LEU A 360 -0.53 -19.50 -7.94
C LEU A 360 0.22 -19.77 -6.61
N GLY A 361 -0.22 -19.17 -5.50
CA GLY A 361 0.39 -19.34 -4.17
C GLY A 361 1.11 -18.10 -3.64
N ALA A 362 1.12 -16.97 -4.37
CA ALA A 362 1.80 -15.75 -3.94
C ALA A 362 1.07 -14.99 -2.81
N GLY A 363 -0.21 -15.27 -2.59
CA GLY A 363 -1.04 -14.70 -1.52
C GLY A 363 -1.64 -15.76 -0.61
N ARG A 364 -2.44 -15.32 0.37
CA ARG A 364 -3.13 -16.19 1.31
C ARG A 364 -4.60 -16.33 0.92
N GLU A 365 -5.07 -17.55 0.71
CA GLU A 365 -6.49 -17.88 0.59
C GLU A 365 -7.19 -17.84 1.95
N THR A 366 -6.48 -18.27 3.01
CA THR A 366 -6.93 -18.27 4.41
C THR A 366 -5.83 -17.70 5.31
N LYS A 367 -6.14 -17.38 6.56
CA LYS A 367 -5.15 -16.90 7.53
C LYS A 367 -4.02 -17.89 7.80
N GLU A 368 -4.33 -19.18 7.66
CA GLU A 368 -3.43 -20.30 7.92
C GLU A 368 -2.60 -20.69 6.70
N SER A 369 -2.94 -20.16 5.51
CA SER A 369 -2.22 -20.46 4.27
C SER A 369 -0.79 -19.97 4.33
N ALA A 370 0.16 -20.85 4.01
CA ALA A 370 1.55 -20.43 3.79
C ALA A 370 1.69 -19.73 2.43
N ILE A 371 2.53 -18.71 2.37
CA ILE A 371 2.88 -18.03 1.12
C ILE A 371 4.02 -18.79 0.44
N ASP A 372 3.89 -19.05 -0.85
CA ASP A 372 4.98 -19.44 -1.72
C ASP A 372 5.68 -18.18 -2.26
N PHE A 373 6.85 -17.87 -1.72
CA PHE A 373 7.59 -16.68 -2.12
C PHE A 373 8.11 -16.72 -3.57
N SER A 374 8.18 -17.89 -4.19
CA SER A 374 8.58 -18.06 -5.59
C SER A 374 7.42 -17.96 -6.58
N ALA A 375 6.19 -18.04 -6.08
CA ALA A 375 4.98 -17.98 -6.91
C ALA A 375 4.65 -16.55 -7.34
N GLY A 376 3.92 -16.46 -8.46
CA GLY A 376 3.44 -15.22 -9.03
C GLY A 376 3.41 -15.26 -10.54
N LEU A 377 3.41 -14.10 -11.16
CA LEU A 377 3.40 -13.97 -12.62
C LEU A 377 4.23 -12.78 -13.08
N ILE A 378 4.72 -12.86 -14.32
CA ILE A 378 5.41 -11.78 -15.01
C ILE A 378 4.65 -11.48 -16.29
N LEU A 379 4.07 -10.28 -16.37
CA LEU A 379 3.44 -9.77 -17.59
C LEU A 379 4.51 -9.47 -18.65
N HIS A 380 4.21 -9.73 -19.90
CA HIS A 380 5.03 -9.34 -21.05
C HIS A 380 4.32 -8.30 -21.90
N LYS A 381 3.01 -8.17 -21.74
CA LYS A 381 2.15 -7.21 -22.41
C LYS A 381 1.22 -6.55 -21.39
N LYS A 382 0.97 -5.27 -21.57
CA LYS A 382 0.09 -4.46 -20.74
C LYS A 382 -1.00 -3.77 -21.56
N TYR A 383 -1.93 -3.11 -20.89
CA TYR A 383 -2.97 -2.31 -21.51
C TYR A 383 -2.38 -1.33 -22.54
N GLY A 384 -2.92 -1.35 -23.76
CA GLY A 384 -2.46 -0.52 -24.87
C GLY A 384 -1.33 -1.12 -25.71
N ASP A 385 -0.69 -2.21 -25.26
CA ASP A 385 0.39 -2.84 -26.03
C ASP A 385 -0.14 -3.59 -27.26
N GLU A 386 0.59 -3.49 -28.36
CA GLU A 386 0.39 -4.31 -29.56
C GLU A 386 0.83 -5.75 -29.29
N VAL A 387 0.02 -6.70 -29.75
CA VAL A 387 0.29 -8.13 -29.64
C VAL A 387 0.12 -8.80 -31.02
N LYS A 388 0.94 -9.79 -31.29
CA LYS A 388 0.80 -10.69 -32.42
C LYS A 388 0.38 -12.06 -31.95
N GLU A 389 -0.38 -12.79 -32.75
CA GLU A 389 -0.70 -14.19 -32.49
C GLU A 389 0.57 -14.98 -32.16
N GLY A 390 0.57 -15.72 -31.03
CA GLY A 390 1.72 -16.45 -30.53
C GLY A 390 2.67 -15.68 -29.63
N ASP A 391 2.54 -14.34 -29.49
CA ASP A 391 3.32 -13.57 -28.49
C ASP A 391 3.01 -14.06 -27.08
N THR A 392 4.03 -14.15 -26.23
CA THR A 392 3.84 -14.44 -24.80
C THR A 392 3.23 -13.21 -24.11
N LEU A 393 2.06 -13.40 -23.49
CA LEU A 393 1.34 -12.37 -22.74
C LEU A 393 1.81 -12.32 -21.28
N VAL A 394 1.96 -13.48 -20.67
CA VAL A 394 2.35 -13.64 -19.25
C VAL A 394 3.08 -14.96 -19.06
N THR A 395 4.01 -14.99 -18.10
CA THR A 395 4.59 -16.23 -17.56
C THR A 395 4.12 -16.41 -16.14
N LEU A 396 3.53 -17.57 -15.84
CA LEU A 396 3.07 -18.01 -14.53
C LEU A 396 4.15 -18.82 -13.82
N TYR A 397 4.27 -18.67 -12.50
CA TYR A 397 5.23 -19.38 -11.65
C TYR A 397 4.53 -19.91 -10.40
N THR A 398 4.76 -21.19 -10.05
CA THR A 398 4.15 -21.81 -8.87
C THR A 398 4.93 -23.01 -8.41
N SER A 399 4.80 -23.38 -7.13
CA SER A 399 5.25 -24.67 -6.59
C SER A 399 4.18 -25.77 -6.70
N LYS A 400 2.96 -25.43 -7.15
CA LYS A 400 1.81 -26.32 -7.24
C LYS A 400 1.32 -26.43 -8.69
N GLU A 401 1.77 -27.43 -9.44
CA GLU A 401 1.47 -27.62 -10.85
C GLU A 401 -0.03 -27.57 -11.18
N SER A 402 -0.87 -28.14 -10.27
CA SER A 402 -2.32 -28.18 -10.44
C SER A 402 -3.01 -26.81 -10.46
N SER A 403 -2.36 -25.74 -9.98
CA SER A 403 -2.93 -24.40 -10.02
C SER A 403 -2.74 -23.66 -11.36
N LEU A 404 -1.90 -24.19 -12.26
CA LEU A 404 -1.60 -23.52 -13.53
C LEU A 404 -2.81 -23.38 -14.44
N ALA A 405 -3.65 -24.41 -14.53
CA ALA A 405 -4.82 -24.41 -15.41
C ALA A 405 -5.88 -23.38 -14.95
N ASP A 406 -6.14 -23.30 -13.65
CA ASP A 406 -7.07 -22.33 -13.09
C ASP A 406 -6.53 -20.90 -13.25
N ALA A 407 -5.23 -20.70 -12.98
CA ALA A 407 -4.56 -19.42 -13.12
C ALA A 407 -4.54 -18.95 -14.60
N GLU A 408 -4.30 -19.84 -15.56
CA GLU A 408 -4.39 -19.52 -17.00
C GLU A 408 -5.79 -19.04 -17.36
N LYS A 409 -6.84 -19.77 -16.94
CA LYS A 409 -8.23 -19.39 -17.20
C LYS A 409 -8.54 -18.01 -16.63
N MET A 410 -8.20 -17.75 -15.34
CA MET A 410 -8.43 -16.46 -14.69
C MET A 410 -7.71 -15.32 -15.40
N TYR A 411 -6.44 -15.53 -15.79
CA TYR A 411 -5.70 -14.51 -16.54
C TYR A 411 -6.34 -14.20 -17.89
N ARG A 412 -6.82 -15.22 -18.63
CA ARG A 412 -7.51 -15.02 -19.92
C ARG A 412 -8.82 -14.25 -19.76
N ASP A 413 -9.57 -14.50 -18.68
CA ASP A 413 -10.81 -13.78 -18.38
C ASP A 413 -10.55 -12.31 -17.99
N ALA A 414 -9.37 -12.05 -17.38
CA ALA A 414 -8.95 -10.71 -16.93
C ALA A 414 -8.56 -9.75 -18.08
N ILE A 415 -8.25 -10.27 -19.28
CA ILE A 415 -7.78 -9.46 -20.40
C ILE A 415 -8.70 -9.54 -21.61
N ALA A 416 -8.57 -8.57 -22.54
CA ALA A 416 -9.16 -8.65 -23.87
C ALA A 416 -8.21 -8.08 -24.93
N ILE A 417 -8.25 -8.68 -26.13
CA ILE A 417 -7.51 -8.20 -27.29
C ILE A 417 -8.52 -7.66 -28.30
N GLY A 418 -8.36 -6.39 -28.69
CA GLY A 418 -9.20 -5.70 -29.66
C GLY A 418 -8.40 -5.17 -30.84
N ASP A 419 -9.10 -4.64 -31.85
CA ASP A 419 -8.48 -4.18 -33.13
C ASP A 419 -8.00 -2.72 -33.05
N VAL A 420 -8.44 -1.95 -32.03
CA VAL A 420 -8.14 -0.52 -31.89
C VAL A 420 -7.31 -0.30 -30.64
N GLN A 421 -6.18 0.40 -30.78
CA GLN A 421 -5.33 0.75 -29.65
C GLN A 421 -6.09 1.72 -28.72
N PRO A 422 -6.25 1.40 -27.44
CA PRO A 422 -6.89 2.29 -26.50
C PRO A 422 -5.99 3.50 -26.17
N ALA A 423 -6.61 4.58 -25.67
CA ALA A 423 -5.88 5.75 -25.18
C ALA A 423 -5.03 5.37 -23.97
N LYS A 424 -3.88 6.02 -23.83
CA LYS A 424 -3.01 5.83 -22.68
C LYS A 424 -3.53 6.69 -21.50
N GLU A 425 -3.76 6.05 -20.38
CA GLU A 425 -4.16 6.73 -19.16
C GLU A 425 -2.94 7.30 -18.40
N PRO A 426 -3.11 8.40 -17.65
CA PRO A 426 -2.05 8.94 -16.80
C PRO A 426 -1.76 8.02 -15.62
N LEU A 427 -0.48 7.93 -15.24
CA LEU A 427 -0.05 7.14 -14.06
C LEU A 427 -0.38 7.82 -12.74
N VAL A 428 -0.48 9.15 -12.75
CA VAL A 428 -0.83 10.00 -11.59
C VAL A 428 -1.90 10.97 -12.04
N TYR A 429 -3.06 10.89 -11.44
CA TYR A 429 -4.23 11.71 -11.80
C TYR A 429 -4.30 13.03 -11.07
N ALA A 430 -3.86 13.05 -9.80
CA ALA A 430 -3.95 14.26 -8.99
C ALA A 430 -2.99 14.24 -7.80
N ARG A 431 -2.69 15.43 -7.30
CA ARG A 431 -1.99 15.67 -6.06
C ARG A 431 -2.89 16.49 -5.12
N VAL A 432 -3.01 16.04 -3.87
CA VAL A 432 -3.87 16.65 -2.86
C VAL A 432 -3.01 17.14 -1.69
N GLU A 433 -3.12 18.41 -1.38
CA GLU A 433 -2.61 19.05 -0.17
C GLU A 433 -3.78 19.66 0.62
N LYS A 434 -3.50 20.20 1.82
CA LYS A 434 -4.49 20.74 2.76
C LYS A 434 -5.64 21.54 2.10
N ASP A 435 -5.32 22.47 1.23
CA ASP A 435 -6.30 23.40 0.65
C ASP A 435 -6.28 23.36 -0.90
N LYS A 436 -5.60 22.36 -1.50
CA LYS A 436 -5.39 22.29 -2.94
C LYS A 436 -5.54 20.88 -3.49
N VAL A 437 -6.31 20.76 -4.55
CA VAL A 437 -6.32 19.60 -5.43
C VAL A 437 -5.78 20.03 -6.78
N GLU A 438 -4.69 19.44 -7.22
CA GLU A 438 -4.06 19.66 -8.52
C GLU A 438 -4.26 18.40 -9.36
N LYS A 439 -5.05 18.50 -10.43
CA LYS A 439 -5.27 17.41 -11.41
C LYS A 439 -4.25 17.54 -12.53
N TYR A 440 -3.75 16.39 -13.01
CA TYR A 440 -2.76 16.29 -14.09
C TYR A 440 -3.40 15.89 -15.42
#